data_f563a3836df1825fc1a2eb2c3ac0264d
#
_entry.id   f563a3836df1825fc1a2eb2c3ac0264d
#
_cell.length_a   1.000
_cell.length_b   1.000
_cell.length_c   1.000
_cell.angle_alpha   90.00
_cell.angle_beta   90.00
_cell.angle_gamma   90.00
#
_symmetry.space_group_name_H-M   'P 1'
#
loop_
_entity.id
_entity.type
_entity.pdbx_description
1 polymer ?
#
loop_
_entity_poly.entity_id
_entity_poly.type
_entity_poly.pdbx_seq_one_letter_code
_entity_poly.pdbx_strand_id
1 'polypeptide(L)'
;MEERNLSNLNPVRAIYTVIGSICQDTELLKDTNTQLRPEDFMQSLHKIVFKAINNIVFNASGDKVTNITSIDIDNYLSSYPTQYKTWNDQNGYDYIQNCLEHANKETYWQSYDLLKKMSVLRAYVTEGFDISNLYDWESEDYFEREKAIQELRKMELKDIFEYFTLKNLRVKDDFNIETDIKNFKAGQNITELLDKTKEGRGYGYPTSCGYENSAFGGLKKGKFLLRSGSTGSMKSSFQIRDMIDVAVNKIYKNEKWMDNGISIPSLFISTELDEENLNYMALSYLTGINRNVIKFGLFNKQQRALLEEAGKILEESPFYLVHMPNYTITDMEDVIERHVLDYDVQYVAFDYIENKSSLQRSINELYGSVQREDQVLLYLSDKLKNVAEKYDISIQSATQLNRSGVGRDMQMNTNALRGGSAIADKVDVGMILHKAKESDLEKVQEIIEDSGFGNEPNMMRFLYKNREGIPEVIFFTYLDKSTIREECLFATDYDYNIIEDIEDLQYEFIEGKTEKDFEREKKYSENGVFGDVVDRSADNSDIDF
;
A
#
# COMPACT_ATOMS: atom_id res chain seq x y z
N MET A 1 -2.94 -22.94 -33.13
CA MET A 1 -2.11 -21.71 -33.15
C MET A 1 -0.78 -22.09 -33.76
N GLU A 2 -0.45 -21.51 -34.90
CA GLU A 2 0.90 -21.68 -35.48
C GLU A 2 1.94 -21.20 -34.44
N GLU A 3 2.99 -22.01 -34.21
CA GLU A 3 4.09 -21.60 -33.35
C GLU A 3 4.74 -20.37 -33.98
N ARG A 4 4.52 -19.21 -33.38
CA ARG A 4 5.18 -17.97 -33.82
C ARG A 4 6.69 -18.10 -33.60
N ASN A 5 7.45 -17.87 -34.64
CA ASN A 5 8.92 -17.92 -34.56
C ASN A 5 9.49 -16.67 -33.85
N LEU A 6 9.72 -16.76 -32.56
CA LEU A 6 10.23 -15.67 -31.72
C LEU A 6 11.75 -15.40 -31.85
N SER A 7 12.45 -15.99 -32.84
CA SER A 7 13.89 -15.89 -32.98
C SER A 7 14.40 -14.45 -33.10
N ASN A 8 13.65 -13.56 -33.72
CA ASN A 8 13.98 -12.15 -33.87
C ASN A 8 13.89 -11.33 -32.56
N LEU A 9 13.25 -11.90 -31.53
CA LEU A 9 13.20 -11.36 -30.17
C LEU A 9 14.31 -11.95 -29.26
N ASN A 10 15.29 -12.63 -29.84
CA ASN A 10 16.44 -13.20 -29.13
C ASN A 10 17.72 -12.38 -29.42
N PRO A 11 18.11 -11.44 -28.57
CA PRO A 11 19.25 -10.56 -28.82
C PRO A 11 20.59 -11.27 -28.50
N VAL A 12 20.99 -12.20 -29.37
CA VAL A 12 22.14 -13.12 -29.16
C VAL A 12 23.43 -12.37 -28.74
N ARG A 13 23.76 -11.28 -29.42
CA ARG A 13 24.96 -10.48 -29.10
C ARG A 13 24.88 -9.89 -27.68
N ALA A 14 23.72 -9.37 -27.30
CA ALA A 14 23.51 -8.83 -25.95
C ALA A 14 23.61 -9.93 -24.88
N ILE A 15 23.06 -11.13 -25.16
CA ILE A 15 23.16 -12.29 -24.27
C ILE A 15 24.63 -12.68 -24.05
N TYR A 16 25.44 -12.75 -25.11
CA TYR A 16 26.85 -13.09 -25.02
C TYR A 16 27.60 -12.05 -24.18
N THR A 17 27.34 -10.75 -24.41
CA THR A 17 27.97 -9.67 -23.64
C THR A 17 27.55 -9.76 -22.16
N VAL A 18 26.29 -9.99 -21.86
CA VAL A 18 25.79 -10.06 -20.47
C VAL A 18 26.36 -11.27 -19.74
N ILE A 19 26.26 -12.47 -20.31
CA ILE A 19 26.79 -13.70 -19.69
C ILE A 19 28.31 -13.62 -19.54
N GLY A 20 29.00 -13.20 -20.59
CA GLY A 20 30.47 -13.08 -20.56
C GLY A 20 30.97 -12.06 -19.53
N SER A 21 30.30 -10.91 -19.44
CA SER A 21 30.66 -9.87 -18.47
C SER A 21 30.41 -10.32 -17.02
N ILE A 22 29.31 -11.04 -16.76
CA ILE A 22 29.03 -11.62 -15.43
C ILE A 22 30.06 -12.70 -15.09
N CYS A 23 30.48 -13.53 -16.06
CA CYS A 23 31.54 -14.53 -15.85
C CYS A 23 32.88 -13.88 -15.51
N GLN A 24 33.22 -12.74 -16.13
CA GLN A 24 34.44 -12.00 -15.81
C GLN A 24 34.37 -11.23 -14.48
N ASP A 25 33.19 -10.77 -14.11
CA ASP A 25 32.98 -9.99 -12.90
C ASP A 25 31.60 -10.30 -12.28
N THR A 26 31.60 -11.18 -11.30
CA THR A 26 30.35 -11.61 -10.63
C THR A 26 29.70 -10.54 -9.78
N GLU A 27 30.37 -9.43 -9.48
CA GLU A 27 29.76 -8.31 -8.76
C GLU A 27 28.65 -7.64 -9.61
N LEU A 28 28.72 -7.75 -10.94
CA LEU A 28 27.64 -7.30 -11.83
C LEU A 28 26.32 -8.03 -11.57
N LEU A 29 26.36 -9.31 -11.18
CA LEU A 29 25.16 -10.08 -10.84
C LEU A 29 24.63 -9.75 -9.43
N LYS A 30 25.51 -9.29 -8.55
CA LYS A 30 25.17 -8.88 -7.17
C LYS A 30 24.71 -7.43 -7.07
N ASP A 31 24.85 -6.66 -8.15
CA ASP A 31 24.37 -5.29 -8.20
C ASP A 31 22.83 -5.29 -8.07
N THR A 32 22.30 -4.47 -7.17
CA THR A 32 20.86 -4.35 -6.91
C THR A 32 20.04 -3.92 -8.13
N ASN A 33 20.68 -3.30 -9.12
CA ASN A 33 20.05 -2.96 -10.40
C ASN A 33 19.98 -4.14 -11.37
N THR A 34 20.67 -5.24 -11.09
CA THR A 34 20.65 -6.44 -11.93
C THR A 34 19.54 -7.40 -11.45
N GLN A 35 18.45 -7.47 -12.21
CA GLN A 35 17.31 -8.35 -11.96
C GLN A 35 17.10 -9.33 -13.11
N LEU A 36 18.11 -10.18 -13.37
CA LEU A 36 18.02 -11.22 -14.39
C LEU A 36 17.28 -12.46 -13.85
N ARG A 37 16.45 -13.03 -14.73
CA ARG A 37 15.75 -14.30 -14.49
C ARG A 37 16.06 -15.29 -15.61
N PRO A 38 15.95 -16.60 -15.38
CA PRO A 38 16.12 -17.59 -16.46
C PRO A 38 15.16 -17.36 -17.63
N GLU A 39 13.99 -16.77 -17.39
CA GLU A 39 12.97 -16.46 -18.39
C GLU A 39 13.39 -15.33 -19.33
N ASP A 40 14.34 -14.48 -18.93
CA ASP A 40 14.92 -13.46 -19.79
C ASP A 40 15.69 -14.05 -20.99
N PHE A 41 16.07 -15.34 -20.88
CA PHE A 41 16.75 -16.07 -21.94
C PHE A 41 15.78 -17.00 -22.68
N MET A 42 15.83 -16.99 -24.00
CA MET A 42 14.91 -17.81 -24.82
C MET A 42 15.40 -19.25 -24.92
N GLN A 43 16.68 -19.47 -25.22
CA GLN A 43 17.24 -20.79 -25.49
C GLN A 43 17.55 -21.58 -24.21
N SER A 44 17.36 -22.89 -24.27
CA SER A 44 17.58 -23.79 -23.11
C SER A 44 19.01 -23.71 -22.58
N LEU A 45 20.01 -23.64 -23.47
CA LEU A 45 21.42 -23.54 -23.06
C LEU A 45 21.65 -22.25 -22.26
N HIS A 46 21.16 -21.09 -22.74
CA HIS A 46 21.30 -19.81 -22.05
C HIS A 46 20.67 -19.83 -20.65
N LYS A 47 19.46 -20.43 -20.53
CA LYS A 47 18.76 -20.60 -19.24
C LYS A 47 19.55 -21.46 -18.26
N ILE A 48 20.08 -22.59 -18.73
CA ILE A 48 20.84 -23.53 -17.90
C ILE A 48 22.15 -22.89 -17.44
N VAL A 49 22.84 -22.23 -18.35
CA VAL A 49 24.09 -21.52 -18.04
C VAL A 49 23.85 -20.40 -17.04
N PHE A 50 22.86 -19.58 -17.27
CA PHE A 50 22.54 -18.49 -16.31
C PHE A 50 22.16 -19.04 -14.93
N LYS A 51 21.34 -20.10 -14.85
CA LYS A 51 21.03 -20.76 -13.56
C LYS A 51 22.28 -21.30 -12.88
N ALA A 52 23.19 -21.91 -13.62
CA ALA A 52 24.45 -22.41 -13.07
C ALA A 52 25.30 -21.26 -12.50
N ILE A 53 25.50 -20.19 -13.28
CA ILE A 53 26.22 -18.99 -12.84
C ILE A 53 25.59 -18.41 -11.56
N ASN A 54 24.29 -18.20 -11.57
CA ASN A 54 23.56 -17.66 -10.42
C ASN A 54 23.76 -18.52 -9.17
N ASN A 55 23.63 -19.83 -9.29
CA ASN A 55 23.81 -20.73 -8.16
C ASN A 55 25.26 -20.80 -7.68
N ILE A 56 26.26 -20.75 -8.57
CA ILE A 56 27.68 -20.71 -8.21
C ILE A 56 27.97 -19.41 -7.43
N VAL A 57 27.43 -18.26 -7.86
CA VAL A 57 27.68 -16.97 -7.21
C VAL A 57 27.03 -16.85 -5.83
N PHE A 58 25.78 -17.31 -5.67
CA PHE A 58 25.01 -17.07 -4.44
C PHE A 58 25.04 -18.22 -3.45
N ASN A 59 25.37 -19.47 -3.87
CA ASN A 59 25.40 -20.63 -2.98
C ASN A 59 26.83 -21.11 -2.62
N ALA A 60 27.87 -20.40 -3.04
CA ALA A 60 29.26 -20.73 -2.69
C ALA A 60 29.48 -20.52 -1.18
N SER A 61 29.69 -21.61 -0.45
CA SER A 61 29.94 -21.59 0.99
C SER A 61 31.36 -21.06 1.26
N GLY A 62 31.49 -19.79 1.58
CA GLY A 62 32.68 -19.23 2.24
C GLY A 62 33.69 -18.48 1.36
N ASP A 63 33.84 -18.77 0.08
CA ASP A 63 34.77 -18.05 -0.78
C ASP A 63 34.04 -17.06 -1.72
N LYS A 64 34.53 -15.84 -1.77
CA LYS A 64 33.99 -14.80 -2.66
C LYS A 64 34.38 -15.14 -4.11
N VAL A 65 33.43 -15.73 -4.86
CA VAL A 65 33.59 -15.96 -6.30
C VAL A 65 33.64 -14.62 -7.01
N THR A 66 34.75 -14.32 -7.67
CA THR A 66 34.96 -13.06 -8.40
C THR A 66 34.87 -13.23 -9.92
N ASN A 67 35.12 -14.41 -10.43
CA ASN A 67 35.00 -14.80 -11.84
C ASN A 67 34.51 -16.24 -11.94
N ILE A 68 33.95 -16.60 -13.08
CA ILE A 68 33.48 -17.95 -13.40
C ILE A 68 34.05 -18.36 -14.76
N THR A 69 34.55 -19.58 -14.81
CA THR A 69 35.09 -20.18 -16.05
C THR A 69 34.12 -21.23 -16.60
N SER A 70 34.36 -21.66 -17.84
CA SER A 70 33.62 -22.79 -18.44
C SER A 70 33.78 -24.09 -17.64
N ILE A 71 34.92 -24.28 -16.96
CA ILE A 71 35.21 -25.44 -16.12
C ILE A 71 34.32 -25.43 -14.87
N ASP A 72 34.11 -24.27 -14.25
CA ASP A 72 33.24 -24.13 -13.06
C ASP A 72 31.81 -24.47 -13.39
N ILE A 73 31.30 -24.01 -14.55
CA ILE A 73 29.95 -24.32 -15.03
C ILE A 73 29.81 -25.80 -15.37
N ASP A 74 30.80 -26.39 -16.05
CA ASP A 74 30.83 -27.81 -16.40
C ASP A 74 30.78 -28.69 -15.12
N ASN A 75 31.66 -28.39 -14.16
CA ASN A 75 31.68 -29.09 -12.87
C ASN A 75 30.34 -28.98 -12.12
N TYR A 76 29.75 -27.78 -12.09
CA TYR A 76 28.44 -27.59 -11.47
C TYR A 76 27.36 -28.42 -12.17
N LEU A 77 27.27 -28.32 -13.50
CA LEU A 77 26.26 -29.02 -14.28
C LEU A 77 26.43 -30.54 -14.29
N SER A 78 27.62 -31.07 -14.09
CA SER A 78 27.87 -32.52 -14.02
C SER A 78 27.04 -33.24 -12.97
N SER A 79 26.62 -32.51 -11.94
CA SER A 79 25.72 -33.01 -10.90
C SER A 79 24.24 -33.10 -11.33
N TYR A 80 23.89 -32.58 -12.53
CA TYR A 80 22.52 -32.51 -13.05
C TYR A 80 22.42 -33.16 -14.43
N PRO A 81 22.14 -34.47 -14.53
CA PRO A 81 22.29 -35.26 -15.76
C PRO A 81 21.54 -34.68 -16.98
N THR A 82 20.32 -34.19 -16.79
CA THR A 82 19.50 -33.64 -17.89
C THR A 82 20.10 -32.32 -18.44
N GLN A 83 20.50 -31.42 -17.55
CA GLN A 83 21.10 -30.13 -17.90
C GLN A 83 22.50 -30.33 -18.48
N TYR A 84 23.26 -31.28 -17.93
CA TYR A 84 24.58 -31.64 -18.42
C TYR A 84 24.55 -32.24 -19.84
N LYS A 85 23.52 -33.01 -20.17
CA LYS A 85 23.30 -33.48 -21.53
C LYS A 85 23.09 -32.31 -22.49
N THR A 86 22.24 -31.35 -22.17
CA THR A 86 22.00 -30.16 -22.99
C THR A 86 23.27 -29.31 -23.15
N TRP A 87 24.05 -29.17 -22.08
CA TRP A 87 25.34 -28.50 -22.08
C TRP A 87 26.33 -29.13 -23.10
N ASN A 88 26.46 -30.46 -23.09
CA ASN A 88 27.33 -31.19 -24.02
C ASN A 88 26.81 -31.20 -25.44
N ASP A 89 25.52 -31.46 -25.65
CA ASP A 89 24.89 -31.54 -26.97
C ASP A 89 24.97 -30.18 -27.73
N GLN A 90 25.03 -29.06 -27.00
CA GLN A 90 25.07 -27.70 -27.55
C GLN A 90 26.44 -27.03 -27.42
N ASN A 91 27.53 -27.78 -27.21
CA ASN A 91 28.90 -27.28 -27.07
C ASN A 91 29.00 -26.13 -26.02
N GLY A 92 28.51 -26.36 -24.83
CA GLY A 92 28.42 -25.33 -23.77
C GLY A 92 29.78 -24.74 -23.39
N TYR A 93 30.86 -25.52 -23.52
CA TYR A 93 32.22 -25.02 -23.30
C TYR A 93 32.58 -23.91 -24.28
N ASP A 94 32.40 -24.15 -25.59
CA ASP A 94 32.70 -23.18 -26.66
C ASP A 94 31.75 -21.98 -26.55
N TYR A 95 30.50 -22.22 -26.13
CA TYR A 95 29.56 -21.15 -25.88
C TYR A 95 30.07 -20.15 -24.84
N ILE A 96 30.60 -20.63 -23.70
CA ILE A 96 31.13 -19.74 -22.66
C ILE A 96 32.42 -19.03 -23.15
N GLN A 97 33.28 -19.70 -23.91
CA GLN A 97 34.44 -19.05 -24.49
C GLN A 97 34.04 -17.89 -25.41
N ASN A 98 33.05 -18.11 -26.26
CA ASN A 98 32.47 -17.05 -27.09
C ASN A 98 31.84 -15.92 -26.27
N CYS A 99 31.15 -16.23 -25.17
CA CYS A 99 30.62 -15.20 -24.26
C CYS A 99 31.77 -14.36 -23.66
N LEU A 100 32.86 -15.00 -23.22
CA LEU A 100 34.01 -14.31 -22.64
C LEU A 100 34.74 -13.41 -23.67
N GLU A 101 34.79 -13.82 -24.93
CA GLU A 101 35.33 -12.98 -26.02
C GLU A 101 34.49 -11.74 -26.31
N HIS A 102 33.18 -11.83 -26.08
CA HIS A 102 32.24 -10.73 -26.28
C HIS A 102 31.96 -9.94 -24.98
N ALA A 103 32.57 -10.33 -23.86
CA ALA A 103 32.42 -9.64 -22.59
C ALA A 103 32.93 -8.19 -22.68
N ASN A 104 32.09 -7.25 -22.26
CA ASN A 104 32.45 -5.83 -22.26
C ASN A 104 31.70 -5.10 -21.15
N LYS A 105 32.42 -4.68 -20.12
CA LYS A 105 31.83 -3.98 -18.95
C LYS A 105 31.25 -2.61 -19.32
N GLU A 106 31.80 -1.90 -20.29
CA GLU A 106 31.32 -0.58 -20.70
C GLU A 106 29.96 -0.66 -21.38
N THR A 107 29.68 -1.75 -22.10
CA THR A 107 28.44 -1.98 -22.82
C THR A 107 27.51 -2.96 -22.09
N TYR A 108 27.86 -3.40 -20.88
CA TYR A 108 27.08 -4.35 -20.10
C TYR A 108 25.64 -3.86 -19.87
N TRP A 109 25.47 -2.65 -19.33
CA TRP A 109 24.15 -2.10 -19.03
C TRP A 109 23.28 -1.88 -20.27
N GLN A 110 23.88 -1.50 -21.39
CA GLN A 110 23.15 -1.37 -22.66
C GLN A 110 22.68 -2.73 -23.18
N SER A 111 23.50 -3.78 -23.00
CA SER A 111 23.16 -5.15 -23.40
C SER A 111 22.13 -5.78 -22.45
N TYR A 112 22.27 -5.53 -21.15
CA TYR A 112 21.31 -5.90 -20.12
C TYR A 112 19.92 -5.30 -20.40
N ASP A 113 19.86 -3.99 -20.63
CA ASP A 113 18.62 -3.27 -20.92
C ASP A 113 17.93 -3.82 -22.19
N LEU A 114 18.68 -4.04 -23.26
CA LEU A 114 18.14 -4.65 -24.47
C LEU A 114 17.61 -6.06 -24.22
N LEU A 115 18.33 -6.88 -23.45
CA LEU A 115 17.90 -8.23 -23.09
C LEU A 115 16.57 -8.20 -22.32
N LYS A 116 16.44 -7.29 -21.35
CA LYS A 116 15.20 -7.11 -20.57
C LYS A 116 14.03 -6.66 -21.44
N LYS A 117 14.22 -5.66 -22.29
CA LYS A 117 13.18 -5.19 -23.23
C LYS A 117 12.70 -6.30 -24.16
N MET A 118 13.64 -7.05 -24.76
CA MET A 118 13.29 -8.19 -25.61
C MET A 118 12.56 -9.31 -24.85
N SER A 119 12.92 -9.53 -23.58
CA SER A 119 12.22 -10.49 -22.72
C SER A 119 10.78 -10.09 -22.48
N VAL A 120 10.54 -8.81 -22.14
CA VAL A 120 9.19 -8.26 -21.94
C VAL A 120 8.37 -8.32 -23.23
N LEU A 121 8.94 -7.92 -24.37
CA LEU A 121 8.26 -8.01 -25.67
C LEU A 121 7.87 -9.46 -26.02
N ARG A 122 8.75 -10.44 -25.75
CA ARG A 122 8.40 -11.87 -25.90
C ARG A 122 7.21 -12.27 -25.05
N ALA A 123 7.17 -11.83 -23.80
CA ALA A 123 6.06 -12.12 -22.91
C ALA A 123 4.74 -11.58 -23.50
N TYR A 124 4.72 -10.33 -23.95
CA TYR A 124 3.53 -9.76 -24.61
C TYR A 124 3.09 -10.53 -25.86
N VAL A 125 4.03 -10.92 -26.73
CA VAL A 125 3.72 -11.72 -27.92
C VAL A 125 3.16 -13.10 -27.53
N THR A 126 3.69 -13.71 -26.48
CA THR A 126 3.22 -15.02 -25.98
C THR A 126 1.78 -14.92 -25.47
N GLU A 127 1.42 -13.82 -24.80
CA GLU A 127 0.06 -13.51 -24.36
C GLU A 127 -0.87 -13.03 -25.50
N GLY A 128 -0.35 -12.95 -26.73
CA GLY A 128 -1.16 -12.62 -27.92
C GLY A 128 -1.22 -11.14 -28.27
N PHE A 129 -0.45 -10.29 -27.60
CA PHE A 129 -0.40 -8.87 -27.93
C PHE A 129 0.42 -8.60 -29.21
N ASP A 130 -0.05 -7.63 -30.00
CA ASP A 130 0.71 -7.11 -31.13
C ASP A 130 1.70 -6.03 -30.65
N ILE A 131 3.00 -6.27 -30.89
CA ILE A 131 4.11 -5.38 -30.56
C ILE A 131 4.70 -4.66 -31.76
N SER A 132 4.17 -4.85 -32.97
CA SER A 132 4.77 -4.36 -34.24
C SER A 132 5.02 -2.85 -34.25
N ASN A 133 4.20 -2.07 -33.58
CA ASN A 133 4.39 -0.61 -33.45
C ASN A 133 5.52 -0.19 -32.50
N LEU A 134 5.98 -1.11 -31.60
CA LEU A 134 7.14 -0.87 -30.73
C LEU A 134 8.42 -1.45 -31.34
N TYR A 135 8.29 -2.63 -31.90
CA TYR A 135 9.39 -3.35 -32.53
C TYR A 135 8.81 -4.30 -33.60
N ASP A 136 9.08 -4.00 -34.88
CA ASP A 136 8.66 -4.86 -35.99
C ASP A 136 9.58 -6.10 -36.08
N TRP A 137 9.26 -7.10 -35.27
CA TRP A 137 10.03 -8.33 -35.12
C TRP A 137 9.79 -9.34 -36.25
N GLU A 138 8.70 -9.17 -37.01
CA GLU A 138 8.34 -10.05 -38.13
C GLU A 138 8.99 -9.61 -39.45
N SER A 139 9.54 -8.40 -39.52
CA SER A 139 10.22 -7.91 -40.73
C SER A 139 11.35 -8.86 -41.14
N GLU A 140 11.38 -9.23 -42.41
CA GLU A 140 12.47 -10.04 -43.02
C GLU A 140 13.71 -9.18 -43.34
N ASP A 141 13.57 -7.85 -43.43
CA ASP A 141 14.66 -6.95 -43.72
C ASP A 141 15.55 -6.74 -42.49
N TYR A 142 16.82 -7.14 -42.63
CA TYR A 142 17.81 -6.97 -41.57
C TYR A 142 18.03 -5.51 -41.18
N PHE A 143 18.07 -4.59 -42.14
CA PHE A 143 18.35 -3.18 -41.86
C PHE A 143 17.17 -2.48 -41.16
N GLU A 144 15.93 -2.85 -41.52
CA GLU A 144 14.74 -2.36 -40.84
C GLU A 144 14.72 -2.86 -39.37
N ARG A 145 15.03 -4.12 -39.11
CA ARG A 145 15.15 -4.64 -37.74
C ARG A 145 16.24 -3.95 -36.94
N GLU A 146 17.44 -3.72 -37.52
CA GLU A 146 18.54 -3.00 -36.85
C GLU A 146 18.12 -1.58 -36.48
N LYS A 147 17.42 -0.88 -37.38
CA LYS A 147 16.87 0.45 -37.11
C LYS A 147 15.85 0.40 -35.97
N ALA A 148 14.95 -0.57 -35.98
CA ALA A 148 13.97 -0.77 -34.92
C ALA A 148 14.64 -1.07 -33.56
N ILE A 149 15.72 -1.84 -33.53
CA ILE A 149 16.54 -2.06 -32.32
C ILE A 149 17.14 -0.75 -31.80
N GLN A 150 17.62 0.14 -32.69
CA GLN A 150 18.17 1.43 -32.26
C GLN A 150 17.08 2.34 -31.65
N GLU A 151 15.87 2.33 -32.19
CA GLU A 151 14.75 3.05 -31.58
C GLU A 151 14.34 2.43 -30.23
N LEU A 152 14.25 1.10 -30.14
CA LEU A 152 13.97 0.39 -28.89
C LEU A 152 15.02 0.68 -27.79
N ARG A 153 16.29 0.88 -28.17
CA ARG A 153 17.35 1.25 -27.21
C ARG A 153 17.15 2.63 -26.58
N LYS A 154 16.46 3.54 -27.28
CA LYS A 154 16.17 4.90 -26.77
C LYS A 154 15.02 4.92 -25.76
N MET A 155 14.13 3.94 -25.80
CA MET A 155 13.03 3.79 -24.87
C MET A 155 13.52 3.31 -23.51
N GLU A 156 12.82 3.62 -22.45
CA GLU A 156 12.99 2.95 -21.16
C GLU A 156 12.05 1.72 -21.09
N LEU A 157 12.35 0.76 -20.22
CA LEU A 157 11.48 -0.42 -20.06
C LEU A 157 10.05 -0.05 -19.65
N LYS A 158 9.90 1.02 -18.85
CA LYS A 158 8.59 1.54 -18.44
C LYS A 158 7.74 2.02 -19.62
N ASP A 159 8.37 2.59 -20.68
CA ASP A 159 7.64 3.11 -21.84
C ASP A 159 6.91 1.96 -22.57
N ILE A 160 7.48 0.76 -22.55
CA ILE A 160 6.86 -0.46 -23.11
C ILE A 160 5.60 -0.82 -22.31
N PHE A 161 5.66 -0.80 -20.97
CA PHE A 161 4.49 -1.08 -20.13
C PHE A 161 3.42 0.01 -20.28
N GLU A 162 3.81 1.28 -20.29
CA GLU A 162 2.89 2.41 -20.50
C GLU A 162 2.16 2.32 -21.85
N TYR A 163 2.86 1.89 -22.91
CA TYR A 163 2.25 1.70 -24.22
C TYR A 163 1.07 0.72 -24.18
N PHE A 164 1.22 -0.43 -23.51
CA PHE A 164 0.15 -1.41 -23.39
C PHE A 164 -0.95 -0.96 -22.44
N THR A 165 -0.60 -0.30 -21.36
CA THR A 165 -1.55 0.32 -20.44
C THR A 165 -2.44 1.33 -21.17
N LEU A 166 -1.85 2.23 -21.98
CA LEU A 166 -2.58 3.20 -22.78
C LEU A 166 -3.48 2.54 -23.83
N LYS A 167 -3.03 1.45 -24.48
CA LYS A 167 -3.87 0.69 -25.40
C LYS A 167 -5.09 0.08 -24.69
N ASN A 168 -4.89 -0.51 -23.53
CA ASN A 168 -5.98 -1.06 -22.72
C ASN A 168 -6.96 0.03 -22.26
N LEU A 169 -6.46 1.19 -21.85
CA LEU A 169 -7.31 2.33 -21.49
C LEU A 169 -8.16 2.80 -22.67
N ARG A 170 -7.59 2.93 -23.87
CA ARG A 170 -8.35 3.29 -25.07
C ARG A 170 -9.45 2.28 -25.39
N VAL A 171 -9.15 0.97 -25.29
CA VAL A 171 -10.17 -0.06 -25.47
C VAL A 171 -11.28 0.07 -24.42
N LYS A 172 -10.94 0.31 -23.15
CA LYS A 172 -11.93 0.56 -22.10
C LYS A 172 -12.79 1.81 -22.40
N ASP A 173 -12.17 2.89 -22.86
CA ASP A 173 -12.86 4.13 -23.24
C ASP A 173 -13.79 3.93 -24.45
N ASP A 174 -13.32 3.24 -25.50
CA ASP A 174 -14.07 2.99 -26.73
C ASP A 174 -15.32 2.12 -26.48
N PHE A 175 -15.25 1.18 -25.54
CA PHE A 175 -16.38 0.31 -25.19
C PHE A 175 -17.23 0.83 -24.02
N ASN A 176 -16.89 1.98 -23.44
CA ASN A 176 -17.63 2.59 -22.34
C ASN A 176 -17.83 1.62 -21.15
N ILE A 177 -16.85 0.73 -20.91
CA ILE A 177 -16.93 -0.37 -19.93
C ILE A 177 -16.87 0.15 -18.50
N GLU A 178 -16.32 1.36 -18.30
CA GLU A 178 -16.24 2.04 -17.01
C GLU A 178 -17.04 3.35 -17.01
N THR A 179 -18.35 3.27 -17.09
CA THR A 179 -19.16 4.36 -16.56
C THR A 179 -19.44 4.05 -15.10
N ASP A 180 -18.82 4.81 -14.19
CA ASP A 180 -19.18 4.83 -12.75
C ASP A 180 -20.64 5.30 -12.53
N ILE A 181 -21.43 5.38 -13.61
CA ILE A 181 -22.83 5.79 -13.57
C ILE A 181 -23.68 4.58 -13.19
N LYS A 182 -23.94 4.46 -11.90
CA LYS A 182 -24.90 3.48 -11.38
C LYS A 182 -26.30 4.11 -11.42
N ASN A 183 -27.16 3.61 -12.33
CA ASN A 183 -28.55 4.01 -12.38
C ASN A 183 -29.40 3.08 -11.49
N PHE A 184 -30.05 3.64 -10.48
CA PHE A 184 -30.98 2.90 -9.64
C PHE A 184 -32.24 3.74 -9.38
N LYS A 185 -33.36 3.04 -9.17
CA LYS A 185 -34.62 3.69 -8.80
C LYS A 185 -34.61 3.97 -7.31
N ALA A 186 -34.98 5.18 -6.90
CA ALA A 186 -35.13 5.52 -5.48
C ALA A 186 -36.10 4.53 -4.81
N GLY A 187 -35.70 4.00 -3.65
CA GLY A 187 -36.44 2.95 -2.94
C GLY A 187 -36.20 1.52 -3.42
N GLN A 188 -35.42 1.32 -4.47
CA GLN A 188 -35.01 -0.03 -4.90
C GLN A 188 -34.11 -0.66 -3.81
N ASN A 189 -34.39 -1.92 -3.45
CA ASN A 189 -33.64 -2.68 -2.44
C ASN A 189 -33.66 -2.09 -1.03
N ILE A 190 -34.67 -1.25 -0.68
CA ILE A 190 -34.76 -0.60 0.63
C ILE A 190 -34.83 -1.62 1.78
N THR A 191 -35.55 -2.74 1.59
CA THR A 191 -35.63 -3.81 2.59
C THR A 191 -34.26 -4.44 2.86
N GLU A 192 -33.53 -4.77 1.80
CA GLU A 192 -32.16 -5.30 1.93
C GLU A 192 -31.21 -4.30 2.62
N LEU A 193 -31.38 -3.00 2.34
CA LEU A 193 -30.61 -1.94 3.00
C LEU A 193 -30.92 -1.90 4.50
N LEU A 194 -32.22 -1.96 4.87
CA LEU A 194 -32.64 -1.96 6.28
C LEU A 194 -32.17 -3.20 7.03
N ASP A 195 -32.20 -4.38 6.39
CA ASP A 195 -31.71 -5.61 6.98
C ASP A 195 -30.18 -5.54 7.20
N LYS A 196 -29.43 -5.06 6.22
CA LYS A 196 -27.98 -4.82 6.35
C LYS A 196 -27.66 -3.84 7.48
N THR A 197 -28.44 -2.77 7.61
CA THR A 197 -28.27 -1.78 8.68
C THR A 197 -28.54 -2.39 10.03
N LYS A 198 -29.63 -3.18 10.16
CA LYS A 198 -29.99 -3.85 11.40
C LYS A 198 -28.97 -4.91 11.83
N GLU A 199 -28.29 -5.58 10.89
CA GLU A 199 -27.19 -6.51 11.16
C GLU A 199 -25.87 -5.82 11.55
N GLY A 200 -25.85 -4.50 11.74
CA GLY A 200 -24.67 -3.73 12.13
C GLY A 200 -23.68 -3.44 10.99
N ARG A 201 -24.04 -3.78 9.75
CA ARG A 201 -23.18 -3.52 8.55
C ARG A 201 -23.11 -2.04 8.17
N GLY A 202 -23.68 -1.14 8.98
CA GLY A 202 -23.57 0.30 8.85
C GLY A 202 -22.26 0.87 9.38
N TYR A 203 -21.50 0.09 10.17
CA TYR A 203 -20.18 0.49 10.68
C TYR A 203 -19.04 0.13 9.72
N GLY A 204 -17.99 0.94 9.73
CA GLY A 204 -16.75 0.70 9.00
C GLY A 204 -15.69 0.00 9.87
N TYR A 205 -14.46 -0.09 9.34
CA TYR A 205 -13.33 -0.59 10.12
C TYR A 205 -13.01 0.35 11.28
N PRO A 206 -12.79 -0.18 12.48
CA PRO A 206 -12.53 0.65 13.64
C PRO A 206 -11.18 1.37 13.53
N THR A 207 -11.10 2.56 14.10
CA THR A 207 -9.83 3.16 14.49
C THR A 207 -9.47 2.70 15.89
N SER A 208 -8.21 2.89 16.29
CA SER A 208 -7.76 2.55 17.65
C SER A 208 -8.35 3.45 18.75
N CYS A 209 -9.17 4.42 18.39
CA CYS A 209 -9.82 5.35 19.32
C CYS A 209 -11.34 5.18 19.31
N GLY A 210 -11.92 4.72 20.41
CA GLY A 210 -13.35 4.50 20.53
C GLY A 210 -14.18 5.75 20.34
N TYR A 211 -13.71 6.90 20.77
CA TYR A 211 -14.39 8.19 20.53
C TYR A 211 -14.46 8.56 19.05
N GLU A 212 -13.41 8.26 18.25
CA GLU A 212 -13.45 8.39 16.79
C GLU A 212 -14.51 7.45 16.19
N ASN A 213 -14.52 6.20 16.66
CA ASN A 213 -15.49 5.20 16.21
C ASN A 213 -16.93 5.63 16.51
N SER A 214 -17.17 6.23 17.67
CA SER A 214 -18.47 6.81 18.02
C SER A 214 -18.85 8.00 17.13
N ALA A 215 -17.90 8.89 16.81
CA ALA A 215 -18.17 10.11 16.06
C ALA A 215 -18.49 9.86 14.58
N PHE A 216 -17.80 8.90 13.90
CA PHE A 216 -18.01 8.66 12.46
C PHE A 216 -18.31 7.20 12.08
N GLY A 217 -18.51 6.32 13.05
CA GLY A 217 -18.91 4.93 12.80
C GLY A 217 -17.81 4.06 12.17
N GLY A 218 -16.52 4.37 12.42
CA GLY A 218 -15.40 3.71 11.76
C GLY A 218 -15.23 4.11 10.28
N LEU A 219 -14.20 3.61 9.64
CA LEU A 219 -13.92 3.90 8.23
C LEU A 219 -14.62 2.90 7.31
N LYS A 220 -15.70 3.34 6.69
CA LYS A 220 -16.53 2.53 5.80
C LYS A 220 -15.87 2.31 4.45
N LYS A 221 -16.25 1.24 3.76
CA LYS A 221 -15.87 0.96 2.38
C LYS A 221 -16.30 2.11 1.45
N GLY A 222 -15.50 2.38 0.43
CA GLY A 222 -15.69 3.52 -0.47
C GLY A 222 -15.38 4.88 0.16
N LYS A 223 -14.86 4.95 1.39
CA LYS A 223 -14.57 6.20 2.11
C LYS A 223 -13.08 6.47 2.25
N PHE A 224 -12.78 7.78 2.38
CA PHE A 224 -11.42 8.27 2.49
C PHE A 224 -11.26 9.13 3.75
N LEU A 225 -10.37 8.69 4.65
CA LEU A 225 -9.97 9.40 5.87
C LEU A 225 -8.61 10.10 5.66
N LEU A 226 -8.52 11.38 5.98
CA LEU A 226 -7.29 12.15 5.91
C LEU A 226 -6.89 12.68 7.29
N ARG A 227 -5.68 12.32 7.75
CA ARG A 227 -5.06 12.88 8.95
C ARG A 227 -3.95 13.85 8.58
N SER A 228 -4.14 15.10 8.91
CA SER A 228 -3.19 16.18 8.62
C SER A 228 -2.42 16.57 9.87
N GLY A 229 -1.14 16.92 9.74
CA GLY A 229 -0.36 17.32 10.91
C GLY A 229 1.03 17.80 10.55
N SER A 230 1.66 18.53 11.46
CA SER A 230 3.04 18.98 11.32
C SER A 230 4.02 17.79 11.27
N THR A 231 5.26 18.04 10.87
CA THR A 231 6.33 17.03 10.98
C THR A 231 6.48 16.58 12.44
N GLY A 232 6.53 15.29 12.68
CA GLY A 232 6.60 14.70 14.02
C GLY A 232 5.28 14.72 14.81
N SER A 233 4.12 14.93 14.14
CA SER A 233 2.79 14.76 14.74
C SER A 233 2.30 13.32 14.76
N MET A 234 3.17 12.36 14.50
CA MET A 234 2.91 10.91 14.58
C MET A 234 1.89 10.36 13.57
N LYS A 235 1.70 11.02 12.39
CA LYS A 235 0.76 10.59 11.34
C LYS A 235 0.90 9.12 10.96
N SER A 236 2.11 8.70 10.56
CA SER A 236 2.41 7.31 10.21
C SER A 236 2.14 6.33 11.34
N SER A 237 2.38 6.77 12.61
CA SER A 237 2.11 5.95 13.80
C SER A 237 0.63 5.68 14.01
N PHE A 238 -0.22 6.68 13.76
CA PHE A 238 -1.67 6.50 13.82
C PHE A 238 -2.16 5.56 12.71
N GLN A 239 -1.65 5.74 11.48
CA GLN A 239 -2.05 4.90 10.36
C GLN A 239 -1.64 3.44 10.54
N ILE A 240 -0.36 3.18 10.87
CA ILE A 240 0.11 1.80 11.03
C ILE A 240 -0.58 1.08 12.19
N ARG A 241 -0.89 1.80 13.28
CA ARG A 241 -1.63 1.26 14.41
C ARG A 241 -3.04 0.82 14.02
N ASP A 242 -3.82 1.72 13.40
CA ASP A 242 -5.17 1.40 12.94
C ASP A 242 -5.17 0.19 11.97
N MET A 243 -4.15 0.12 11.10
CA MET A 243 -3.99 -1.02 10.17
C MET A 243 -3.70 -2.32 10.91
N ILE A 244 -2.85 -2.28 11.93
CA ILE A 244 -2.55 -3.47 12.74
C ILE A 244 -3.77 -3.93 13.52
N ASP A 245 -4.54 -3.02 14.12
CA ASP A 245 -5.75 -3.35 14.87
C ASP A 245 -6.82 -4.01 13.99
N VAL A 246 -6.83 -3.72 12.68
CA VAL A 246 -7.76 -4.31 11.71
C VAL A 246 -7.22 -5.61 11.09
N ALA A 247 -5.91 -5.70 10.82
CA ALA A 247 -5.33 -6.82 10.11
C ALA A 247 -4.83 -7.94 11.03
N VAL A 248 -4.37 -7.59 12.23
CA VAL A 248 -3.72 -8.54 13.15
C VAL A 248 -4.68 -8.86 14.30
N ASN A 249 -5.08 -10.11 14.40
CA ASN A 249 -6.10 -10.55 15.36
C ASN A 249 -5.60 -10.65 16.81
N LYS A 250 -4.34 -10.37 17.10
CA LYS A 250 -3.75 -10.49 18.44
C LYS A 250 -2.90 -9.30 18.81
N ILE A 251 -3.01 -8.86 20.06
CA ILE A 251 -2.16 -7.84 20.66
C ILE A 251 -1.73 -8.28 22.06
N TYR A 252 -0.47 -8.05 22.44
CA TYR A 252 0.03 -8.38 23.77
C TYR A 252 -0.28 -7.27 24.78
N LYS A 253 -1.20 -7.55 25.70
CA LYS A 253 -1.59 -6.64 26.79
C LYS A 253 -1.71 -7.45 28.09
N ASN A 254 -1.40 -6.84 29.25
CA ASN A 254 -1.51 -7.48 30.56
C ASN A 254 -0.82 -8.85 30.63
N GLU A 255 0.40 -8.92 30.10
CA GLU A 255 1.27 -10.14 30.08
C GLU A 255 0.67 -11.33 29.32
N LYS A 256 -0.29 -11.12 28.44
CA LYS A 256 -0.88 -12.17 27.58
C LYS A 256 -1.26 -11.65 26.20
N TRP A 257 -1.32 -12.57 25.24
CA TRP A 257 -1.93 -12.30 23.93
C TRP A 257 -3.44 -12.27 24.07
N MET A 258 -4.02 -11.17 23.62
CA MET A 258 -5.47 -10.98 23.57
C MET A 258 -5.90 -10.99 22.11
N ASP A 259 -6.99 -11.72 21.83
CA ASP A 259 -7.64 -11.72 20.52
C ASP A 259 -8.50 -10.44 20.42
N ASN A 260 -8.41 -9.72 19.28
CA ASN A 260 -9.23 -8.53 19.01
C ASN A 260 -10.41 -8.83 18.08
N GLY A 261 -10.62 -10.10 17.70
CA GLY A 261 -11.79 -10.54 16.94
C GLY A 261 -11.82 -10.14 15.46
N ILE A 262 -10.75 -9.50 14.94
CA ILE A 262 -10.73 -8.96 13.57
C ILE A 262 -9.44 -9.37 12.85
N SER A 263 -9.54 -9.71 11.56
CA SER A 263 -8.40 -10.03 10.69
C SER A 263 -8.78 -9.77 9.24
N ILE A 264 -8.65 -8.52 8.83
CA ILE A 264 -9.04 -8.05 7.49
C ILE A 264 -7.78 -7.82 6.63
N PRO A 265 -7.73 -8.33 5.39
CA PRO A 265 -6.62 -8.05 4.49
C PRO A 265 -6.41 -6.56 4.30
N SER A 266 -5.22 -6.09 4.66
CA SER A 266 -4.89 -4.68 4.75
C SER A 266 -3.54 -4.39 4.15
N LEU A 267 -3.42 -3.25 3.44
CA LEU A 267 -2.22 -2.81 2.74
C LEU A 267 -1.73 -1.47 3.28
N PHE A 268 -0.49 -1.42 3.75
CA PHE A 268 0.19 -0.17 4.12
C PHE A 268 1.23 0.19 3.05
N ILE A 269 1.02 1.30 2.35
CA ILE A 269 1.95 1.84 1.36
C ILE A 269 2.72 2.99 2.01
N SER A 270 4.03 2.84 2.14
CA SER A 270 4.91 3.89 2.68
C SER A 270 5.71 4.57 1.58
N THR A 271 5.72 5.89 1.58
CA THR A 271 6.55 6.71 0.68
C THR A 271 7.85 7.21 1.33
N GLU A 272 7.99 7.06 2.65
CA GLU A 272 9.16 7.51 3.40
C GLU A 272 9.87 6.41 4.19
N LEU A 273 9.09 5.58 4.90
CA LEU A 273 9.64 4.58 5.81
C LEU A 273 9.92 3.28 5.06
N ASP A 274 11.11 2.74 5.27
CA ASP A 274 11.49 1.43 4.78
C ASP A 274 10.84 0.28 5.57
N GLU A 275 10.94 -0.92 5.06
CA GLU A 275 10.40 -2.14 5.63
C GLU A 275 10.87 -2.36 7.09
N GLU A 276 12.15 -2.12 7.37
CA GLU A 276 12.74 -2.36 8.68
C GLU A 276 12.11 -1.44 9.75
N ASN A 277 11.95 -0.15 9.44
CA ASN A 277 11.33 0.81 10.35
C ASN A 277 9.84 0.52 10.56
N LEU A 278 9.11 0.09 9.53
CA LEU A 278 7.71 -0.32 9.65
C LEU A 278 7.56 -1.55 10.53
N ASN A 279 8.41 -2.56 10.35
CA ASN A 279 8.43 -3.75 11.21
C ASN A 279 8.76 -3.43 12.67
N TYR A 280 9.72 -2.53 12.94
CA TYR A 280 9.98 -2.08 14.33
C TYR A 280 8.77 -1.39 14.95
N MET A 281 8.01 -0.61 14.18
CA MET A 281 6.78 0.02 14.67
C MET A 281 5.71 -1.02 14.98
N ALA A 282 5.49 -1.98 14.08
CA ALA A 282 4.51 -3.05 14.24
C ALA A 282 4.84 -3.93 15.47
N LEU A 283 6.08 -4.40 15.58
CA LEU A 283 6.52 -5.19 16.72
C LEU A 283 6.41 -4.42 18.05
N SER A 284 6.76 -3.13 18.04
CA SER A 284 6.66 -2.28 19.23
C SER A 284 5.20 -2.11 19.68
N TYR A 285 4.30 -1.87 18.74
CA TYR A 285 2.86 -1.76 19.01
C TYR A 285 2.29 -3.06 19.58
N LEU A 286 2.54 -4.18 18.90
CA LEU A 286 2.01 -5.48 19.30
C LEU A 286 2.50 -5.93 20.68
N THR A 287 3.79 -5.77 20.96
CA THR A 287 4.41 -6.28 22.18
C THR A 287 4.41 -5.30 23.36
N GLY A 288 4.30 -3.98 23.08
CA GLY A 288 4.53 -2.92 24.08
C GLY A 288 6.00 -2.74 24.45
N ILE A 289 6.93 -3.32 23.69
CA ILE A 289 8.37 -3.09 23.88
C ILE A 289 8.77 -1.81 23.16
N ASN A 290 9.52 -0.95 23.86
CA ASN A 290 10.00 0.31 23.29
C ASN A 290 10.74 0.08 21.96
N ARG A 291 10.36 0.82 20.92
CA ARG A 291 10.90 0.72 19.55
C ARG A 291 12.44 0.86 19.53
N ASN A 292 13.03 1.72 20.35
CA ASN A 292 14.48 1.87 20.40
C ASN A 292 15.17 0.64 21.01
N VAL A 293 14.51 -0.04 21.97
CA VAL A 293 15.01 -1.31 22.52
C VAL A 293 15.08 -2.36 21.43
N ILE A 294 14.06 -2.42 20.55
CA ILE A 294 14.02 -3.34 19.42
C ILE A 294 15.09 -2.96 18.40
N LYS A 295 15.10 -1.71 17.95
CA LYS A 295 15.99 -1.19 16.90
C LYS A 295 17.48 -1.34 17.24
N PHE A 296 17.87 -1.16 18.51
CA PHE A 296 19.25 -1.25 18.93
C PHE A 296 19.64 -2.61 19.54
N GLY A 297 18.74 -3.61 19.50
CA GLY A 297 19.01 -4.95 20.01
C GLY A 297 19.21 -5.02 21.53
N LEU A 298 18.60 -4.09 22.28
CA LEU A 298 18.77 -3.98 23.73
C LEU A 298 17.79 -4.84 24.54
N PHE A 299 17.06 -5.73 23.88
CA PHE A 299 16.06 -6.61 24.48
C PHE A 299 16.70 -7.82 25.19
N ASN A 300 16.11 -8.23 26.30
CA ASN A 300 16.51 -9.41 27.05
C ASN A 300 15.94 -10.71 26.40
N LYS A 301 16.25 -11.89 26.99
CA LYS A 301 15.79 -13.19 26.44
C LYS A 301 14.26 -13.34 26.40
N GLN A 302 13.55 -12.81 27.39
CA GLN A 302 12.08 -12.90 27.45
C GLN A 302 11.46 -11.98 26.39
N GLN A 303 11.96 -10.74 26.28
CA GLN A 303 11.55 -9.80 25.25
C GLN A 303 11.84 -10.33 23.85
N ARG A 304 12.99 -11.00 23.65
CA ARG A 304 13.31 -11.65 22.37
C ARG A 304 12.30 -12.71 22.00
N ALA A 305 11.94 -13.60 22.92
CA ALA A 305 10.94 -14.63 22.68
C ALA A 305 9.57 -14.02 22.30
N LEU A 306 9.16 -12.95 23.01
CA LEU A 306 7.92 -12.23 22.72
C LEU A 306 7.96 -11.55 21.33
N LEU A 307 9.10 -10.96 20.95
CA LEU A 307 9.28 -10.37 19.61
C LEU A 307 9.25 -11.42 18.49
N GLU A 308 9.86 -12.59 18.71
CA GLU A 308 9.82 -13.69 17.76
C GLU A 308 8.41 -14.27 17.60
N GLU A 309 7.63 -14.32 18.67
CA GLU A 309 6.21 -14.69 18.63
C GLU A 309 5.36 -13.65 17.90
N ALA A 310 5.56 -12.35 18.20
CA ALA A 310 4.91 -11.26 17.48
C ALA A 310 5.24 -11.27 15.99
N GLY A 311 6.49 -11.59 15.62
CA GLY A 311 6.90 -11.74 14.23
C GLY A 311 6.12 -12.83 13.49
N LYS A 312 5.89 -13.99 14.14
CA LYS A 312 5.07 -15.06 13.56
C LYS A 312 3.60 -14.66 13.41
N ILE A 313 3.05 -13.96 14.39
CA ILE A 313 1.68 -13.43 14.30
C ILE A 313 1.54 -12.45 13.13
N LEU A 314 2.52 -11.57 12.91
CA LEU A 314 2.54 -10.67 11.76
C LEU A 314 2.65 -11.42 10.43
N GLU A 315 3.53 -12.44 10.36
CA GLU A 315 3.73 -13.26 9.15
C GLU A 315 2.47 -14.04 8.76
N GLU A 316 1.70 -14.51 9.77
CA GLU A 316 0.43 -15.22 9.57
C GLU A 316 -0.75 -14.29 9.30
N SER A 317 -0.61 -12.99 9.56
CA SER A 317 -1.69 -12.01 9.40
C SER A 317 -1.77 -11.48 7.96
N PRO A 318 -2.96 -11.15 7.44
CA PRO A 318 -3.12 -10.59 6.11
C PRO A 318 -2.76 -9.08 6.07
N PHE A 319 -1.57 -8.74 6.57
CA PHE A 319 -1.04 -7.39 6.62
C PHE A 319 0.13 -7.22 5.65
N TYR A 320 -0.07 -6.44 4.59
CA TYR A 320 0.89 -6.25 3.52
C TYR A 320 1.57 -4.88 3.64
N LEU A 321 2.88 -4.84 3.46
CA LEU A 321 3.70 -3.63 3.49
C LEU A 321 4.34 -3.40 2.12
N VAL A 322 4.20 -2.19 1.58
CA VAL A 322 4.84 -1.78 0.33
C VAL A 322 5.61 -0.48 0.55
N HIS A 323 6.87 -0.45 0.15
CA HIS A 323 7.69 0.75 0.15
C HIS A 323 7.78 1.34 -1.26
N MET A 324 7.25 2.56 -1.45
CA MET A 324 7.19 3.28 -2.74
C MET A 324 7.82 4.68 -2.62
N PRO A 325 9.14 4.80 -2.53
CA PRO A 325 9.79 6.11 -2.34
C PRO A 325 9.65 7.05 -3.54
N ASN A 326 9.51 6.49 -4.74
CA ASN A 326 9.23 7.19 -5.98
C ASN A 326 8.07 6.49 -6.69
N TYR A 327 7.04 7.23 -7.06
CA TYR A 327 5.85 6.68 -7.69
C TYR A 327 5.17 7.69 -8.62
N THR A 328 4.38 7.17 -9.53
CA THR A 328 3.40 7.89 -10.34
C THR A 328 1.98 7.56 -9.87
N ILE A 329 0.97 8.19 -10.42
CA ILE A 329 -0.44 7.82 -10.15
C ILE A 329 -0.70 6.37 -10.58
N THR A 330 -0.22 5.99 -11.75
CA THR A 330 -0.37 4.62 -12.28
C THR A 330 0.26 3.58 -11.35
N ASP A 331 1.47 3.83 -10.85
CA ASP A 331 2.13 2.91 -9.91
C ASP A 331 1.30 2.71 -8.63
N MET A 332 0.72 3.79 -8.12
CA MET A 332 -0.14 3.74 -6.93
C MET A 332 -1.42 2.95 -7.21
N GLU A 333 -2.10 3.24 -8.32
CA GLU A 333 -3.32 2.53 -8.73
C GLU A 333 -3.04 1.04 -8.97
N ASP A 334 -1.98 0.69 -9.70
CA ASP A 334 -1.58 -0.70 -10.00
C ASP A 334 -1.24 -1.51 -8.74
N VAL A 335 -0.54 -0.90 -7.77
CA VAL A 335 -0.21 -1.55 -6.50
C VAL A 335 -1.47 -1.84 -5.70
N ILE A 336 -2.38 -0.88 -5.59
CA ILE A 336 -3.65 -1.10 -4.86
C ILE A 336 -4.50 -2.14 -5.59
N GLU A 337 -4.70 -1.99 -6.91
CA GLU A 337 -5.49 -2.93 -7.72
C GLU A 337 -4.99 -4.37 -7.58
N ARG A 338 -3.68 -4.58 -7.72
CA ARG A 338 -3.08 -5.90 -7.57
C ARG A 338 -3.37 -6.51 -6.20
N HIS A 339 -3.21 -5.74 -5.11
CA HIS A 339 -3.43 -6.27 -3.77
C HIS A 339 -4.92 -6.52 -3.49
N VAL A 340 -5.82 -5.75 -4.08
CA VAL A 340 -7.26 -6.02 -4.03
C VAL A 340 -7.61 -7.31 -4.76
N LEU A 341 -7.06 -7.52 -5.97
CA LEU A 341 -7.38 -8.68 -6.80
C LEU A 341 -6.72 -9.97 -6.31
N ASP A 342 -5.45 -9.91 -5.89
CA ASP A 342 -4.66 -11.09 -5.54
C ASP A 342 -4.84 -11.51 -4.07
N TYR A 343 -5.13 -10.56 -3.16
CA TYR A 343 -5.14 -10.79 -1.71
C TYR A 343 -6.44 -10.33 -1.03
N ASP A 344 -7.45 -9.89 -1.78
CA ASP A 344 -8.73 -9.38 -1.26
C ASP A 344 -8.55 -8.24 -0.23
N VAL A 345 -7.58 -7.35 -0.48
CA VAL A 345 -7.33 -6.21 0.40
C VAL A 345 -8.55 -5.30 0.44
N GLN A 346 -9.00 -4.97 1.65
CA GLN A 346 -10.20 -4.17 1.90
C GLN A 346 -9.92 -2.85 2.63
N TYR A 347 -8.73 -2.71 3.22
CA TYR A 347 -8.31 -1.52 3.92
C TYR A 347 -6.89 -1.12 3.50
N VAL A 348 -6.73 0.13 3.04
CA VAL A 348 -5.47 0.66 2.54
C VAL A 348 -5.06 1.90 3.33
N ALA A 349 -3.81 1.96 3.75
CA ALA A 349 -3.16 3.18 4.23
C ALA A 349 -2.11 3.64 3.22
N PHE A 350 -2.20 4.90 2.78
CA PHE A 350 -1.22 5.55 1.92
C PHE A 350 -0.46 6.62 2.72
N ASP A 351 0.78 6.34 3.11
CA ASP A 351 1.59 7.18 3.99
C ASP A 351 2.78 7.78 3.23
N TYR A 352 2.67 9.01 2.76
CA TYR A 352 1.58 9.99 2.85
C TYR A 352 1.47 10.81 1.55
N ILE A 353 0.44 11.63 1.44
CA ILE A 353 0.22 12.54 0.30
C ILE A 353 1.29 13.63 0.30
N GLU A 354 2.24 13.52 -0.63
CA GLU A 354 3.29 14.50 -0.85
C GLU A 354 3.65 14.61 -2.33
N ASN A 355 4.24 15.75 -2.70
CA ASN A 355 4.67 15.98 -4.07
C ASN A 355 6.06 15.35 -4.31
N LYS A 356 6.10 14.19 -4.96
CA LYS A 356 7.34 13.55 -5.46
C LYS A 356 7.65 14.03 -6.88
N SER A 357 8.92 14.06 -7.24
CA SER A 357 9.35 14.50 -8.57
C SER A 357 8.80 13.62 -9.70
N SER A 358 8.69 12.31 -9.49
CA SER A 358 8.08 11.36 -10.44
C SER A 358 6.57 11.65 -10.63
N LEU A 359 5.85 11.84 -9.53
CA LEU A 359 4.44 12.20 -9.53
C LEU A 359 4.21 13.54 -10.24
N GLN A 360 4.97 14.58 -9.90
CA GLN A 360 4.90 15.89 -10.54
C GLN A 360 5.11 15.80 -12.05
N ARG A 361 6.10 15.02 -12.48
CA ARG A 361 6.41 14.83 -13.90
C ARG A 361 5.26 14.13 -14.62
N SER A 362 4.75 13.03 -14.12
CA SER A 362 3.67 12.27 -14.75
C SER A 362 2.39 13.10 -14.89
N ILE A 363 2.07 13.91 -13.88
CA ILE A 363 0.90 14.80 -13.92
C ILE A 363 1.13 15.96 -14.92
N ASN A 364 2.33 16.55 -14.96
CA ASN A 364 2.65 17.57 -15.96
C ASN A 364 2.55 17.04 -17.40
N GLU A 365 2.98 15.82 -17.63
CA GLU A 365 2.85 15.14 -18.93
C GLU A 365 1.38 14.92 -19.29
N LEU A 366 0.57 14.46 -18.33
CA LEU A 366 -0.86 14.26 -18.52
C LEU A 366 -1.60 15.55 -18.93
N TYR A 367 -1.29 16.67 -18.27
CA TYR A 367 -1.95 17.97 -18.54
C TYR A 367 -1.26 18.80 -19.65
N GLY A 368 -0.09 18.38 -20.14
CA GLY A 368 0.69 19.13 -21.13
C GLY A 368 1.23 20.48 -20.64
N SER A 369 1.23 20.71 -19.32
CA SER A 369 1.68 21.94 -18.69
C SER A 369 2.16 21.70 -17.26
N VAL A 370 3.03 22.58 -16.75
CA VAL A 370 3.53 22.50 -15.37
C VAL A 370 2.39 22.81 -14.39
N GLN A 371 2.05 21.81 -13.58
CA GLN A 371 1.03 21.95 -12.54
C GLN A 371 1.67 22.46 -11.24
N ARG A 372 0.92 23.25 -10.47
CA ARG A 372 1.36 23.70 -9.14
C ARG A 372 1.25 22.55 -8.14
N GLU A 373 2.03 22.58 -7.06
CA GLU A 373 2.04 21.57 -6.02
C GLU A 373 0.64 21.26 -5.46
N ASP A 374 -0.16 22.30 -5.20
CA ASP A 374 -1.52 22.16 -4.68
C ASP A 374 -2.43 21.37 -5.65
N GLN A 375 -2.27 21.58 -6.95
CA GLN A 375 -3.01 20.84 -7.99
C GLN A 375 -2.57 19.37 -8.06
N VAL A 376 -1.27 19.10 -7.93
CA VAL A 376 -0.72 17.72 -7.89
C VAL A 376 -1.26 16.95 -6.69
N LEU A 377 -1.24 17.56 -5.50
CA LEU A 377 -1.74 16.94 -4.28
C LEU A 377 -3.26 16.74 -4.31
N LEU A 378 -4.00 17.70 -4.89
CA LEU A 378 -5.43 17.57 -5.11
C LEU A 378 -5.74 16.39 -6.04
N TYR A 379 -5.01 16.25 -7.15
CA TYR A 379 -5.18 15.18 -8.11
C TYR A 379 -4.90 13.80 -7.47
N LEU A 380 -3.83 13.68 -6.70
CA LEU A 380 -3.53 12.46 -5.96
C LEU A 380 -4.64 12.10 -4.96
N SER A 381 -5.16 13.10 -4.22
CA SER A 381 -6.25 12.89 -3.26
C SER A 381 -7.55 12.45 -3.94
N ASP A 382 -7.87 13.06 -5.09
CA ASP A 382 -9.01 12.68 -5.93
C ASP A 382 -8.88 11.23 -6.42
N LYS A 383 -7.69 10.85 -6.87
CA LYS A 383 -7.42 9.48 -7.33
C LYS A 383 -7.53 8.45 -6.20
N LEU A 384 -7.02 8.74 -5.01
CA LEU A 384 -7.20 7.86 -3.84
C LEU A 384 -8.68 7.68 -3.50
N LYS A 385 -9.48 8.77 -3.54
CA LYS A 385 -10.93 8.68 -3.33
C LYS A 385 -11.61 7.82 -4.41
N ASN A 386 -11.28 8.04 -5.68
CA ASN A 386 -11.84 7.27 -6.78
C ASN A 386 -11.49 5.77 -6.69
N VAL A 387 -10.26 5.44 -6.28
CA VAL A 387 -9.82 4.06 -6.02
C VAL A 387 -10.63 3.44 -4.87
N ALA A 388 -10.87 4.18 -3.78
CA ALA A 388 -11.71 3.72 -2.69
C ALA A 388 -13.13 3.33 -3.16
N GLU A 389 -13.75 4.17 -3.99
CA GLU A 389 -15.09 3.95 -4.53
C GLU A 389 -15.13 2.83 -5.59
N LYS A 390 -14.13 2.80 -6.47
CA LYS A 390 -14.03 1.81 -7.56
C LYS A 390 -13.93 0.37 -7.03
N TYR A 391 -13.09 0.16 -6.04
CA TYR A 391 -12.84 -1.18 -5.48
C TYR A 391 -13.64 -1.47 -4.22
N ASP A 392 -14.51 -0.55 -3.78
CA ASP A 392 -15.28 -0.65 -2.53
C ASP A 392 -14.40 -0.99 -1.32
N ILE A 393 -13.28 -0.27 -1.20
CA ILE A 393 -12.29 -0.41 -0.12
C ILE A 393 -12.24 0.86 0.74
N SER A 394 -11.78 0.71 1.98
CA SER A 394 -11.52 1.85 2.86
C SER A 394 -10.10 2.37 2.64
N ILE A 395 -9.93 3.68 2.49
CA ILE A 395 -8.61 4.29 2.36
C ILE A 395 -8.39 5.31 3.47
N GLN A 396 -7.22 5.24 4.12
CA GLN A 396 -6.72 6.33 4.95
C GLN A 396 -5.41 6.88 4.41
N SER A 397 -5.19 8.18 4.59
CA SER A 397 -3.91 8.79 4.25
C SER A 397 -3.57 9.95 5.20
N ALA A 398 -2.41 10.53 5.00
CA ALA A 398 -1.97 11.70 5.75
C ALA A 398 -1.45 12.80 4.83
N THR A 399 -1.41 14.03 5.32
CA THR A 399 -0.72 15.15 4.67
C THR A 399 -0.05 16.05 5.69
N GLN A 400 0.88 16.88 5.24
CA GLN A 400 1.53 17.86 6.09
C GLN A 400 0.73 19.16 6.17
N LEU A 401 0.89 19.88 7.26
CA LEU A 401 0.40 21.26 7.38
C LEU A 401 1.38 22.25 6.74
N ASN A 402 0.87 23.35 6.21
CA ASN A 402 1.67 24.48 5.72
C ASN A 402 2.47 25.10 6.87
N ARG A 403 3.70 25.54 6.59
CA ARG A 403 4.56 26.21 7.60
C ARG A 403 3.94 27.51 8.14
N SER A 404 3.11 28.18 7.38
CA SER A 404 2.40 29.41 7.77
C SER A 404 1.17 29.14 8.67
N GLY A 405 0.71 27.89 8.77
CA GLY A 405 -0.46 27.48 9.54
C GLY A 405 -0.20 27.23 11.02
N VAL A 406 0.87 27.79 11.61
CA VAL A 406 1.27 27.53 13.02
C VAL A 406 0.53 28.42 14.03
N GLY A 407 -0.31 29.37 13.60
CA GLY A 407 -1.15 30.20 14.47
C GLY A 407 -2.37 29.43 15.00
N ARG A 408 -2.82 29.74 16.21
CA ARG A 408 -3.89 29.01 16.93
C ARG A 408 -5.22 28.97 16.15
N ASP A 409 -5.61 30.07 15.51
CA ASP A 409 -6.85 30.18 14.74
C ASP A 409 -6.76 29.47 13.36
N MET A 410 -5.54 29.22 12.88
CA MET A 410 -5.29 28.47 11.65
C MET A 410 -5.20 26.95 11.89
N GLN A 411 -4.98 26.51 13.11
CA GLN A 411 -4.82 25.08 13.45
C GLN A 411 -6.14 24.30 13.34
N MET A 412 -7.26 24.99 13.41
CA MET A 412 -8.62 24.42 13.21
C MET A 412 -9.13 24.59 11.77
N ASN A 413 -8.35 25.25 10.89
CA ASN A 413 -8.81 25.65 9.57
C ASN A 413 -8.19 24.77 8.47
N THR A 414 -9.02 24.28 7.57
CA THR A 414 -8.62 23.51 6.37
C THR A 414 -7.62 24.23 5.48
N ASN A 415 -7.53 25.58 5.55
CA ASN A 415 -6.52 26.38 4.86
C ASN A 415 -5.07 26.12 5.35
N ALA A 416 -4.91 25.50 6.52
CA ALA A 416 -3.60 25.09 7.03
C ALA A 416 -3.05 23.82 6.35
N LEU A 417 -3.85 23.11 5.57
CA LEU A 417 -3.42 21.90 4.87
C LEU A 417 -2.42 22.23 3.76
N ARG A 418 -1.37 21.42 3.63
CA ARG A 418 -0.50 21.47 2.46
C ARG A 418 -1.29 21.00 1.24
N GLY A 419 -1.39 21.84 0.22
CA GLY A 419 -2.29 21.65 -0.92
C GLY A 419 -3.63 22.38 -0.79
N GLY A 420 -3.87 23.08 0.34
CA GLY A 420 -5.03 23.95 0.54
C GLY A 420 -6.31 23.21 0.94
N SER A 421 -7.40 23.99 1.09
CA SER A 421 -8.73 23.49 1.44
C SER A 421 -9.31 22.49 0.41
N ALA A 422 -8.84 22.56 -0.84
CA ALA A 422 -9.33 21.70 -1.92
C ALA A 422 -9.10 20.19 -1.65
N ILE A 423 -8.02 19.83 -0.95
CA ILE A 423 -7.81 18.42 -0.53
C ILE A 423 -8.89 18.00 0.48
N ALA A 424 -9.23 18.90 1.43
CA ALA A 424 -10.27 18.63 2.40
C ALA A 424 -11.64 18.34 1.76
N ASP A 425 -11.90 18.91 0.56
CA ASP A 425 -13.17 18.69 -0.14
C ASP A 425 -13.31 17.25 -0.68
N LYS A 426 -12.21 16.57 -0.93
CA LYS A 426 -12.19 15.21 -1.51
C LYS A 426 -12.36 14.10 -0.48
N VAL A 427 -12.09 14.36 0.79
CA VAL A 427 -12.18 13.35 1.85
C VAL A 427 -13.58 13.26 2.46
N ASP A 428 -13.91 12.12 3.03
CA ASP A 428 -15.16 11.91 3.77
C ASP A 428 -15.00 12.26 5.24
N VAL A 429 -13.86 11.91 5.83
CA VAL A 429 -13.48 12.24 7.20
C VAL A 429 -12.13 12.94 7.20
N GLY A 430 -12.02 14.08 7.85
CA GLY A 430 -10.79 14.89 7.89
C GLY A 430 -10.44 15.33 9.30
N MET A 431 -9.18 15.09 9.69
CA MET A 431 -8.66 15.43 11.02
C MET A 431 -7.35 16.20 10.95
N ILE A 432 -7.12 17.06 11.94
CA ILE A 432 -5.84 17.74 12.15
C ILE A 432 -5.25 17.27 13.48
N LEU A 433 -4.01 16.79 13.43
CA LEU A 433 -3.27 16.26 14.58
C LEU A 433 -2.40 17.34 15.22
N HIS A 434 -2.57 17.57 16.49
CA HIS A 434 -1.76 18.50 17.30
C HIS A 434 -1.23 17.83 18.56
N LYS A 435 -0.09 18.32 19.04
CA LYS A 435 0.37 18.05 20.40
C LYS A 435 -0.41 18.96 21.35
N ALA A 436 -0.97 18.39 22.40
CA ALA A 436 -1.60 19.19 23.45
C ALA A 436 -0.53 20.09 24.11
N LYS A 437 -0.84 21.36 24.27
CA LYS A 437 -0.02 22.36 24.94
C LYS A 437 -0.65 22.69 26.29
N GLU A 438 0.14 23.22 27.21
CA GLU A 438 -0.32 23.66 28.54
C GLU A 438 -1.57 24.56 28.44
N SER A 439 -1.59 25.51 27.51
CA SER A 439 -2.74 26.40 27.25
C SER A 439 -3.99 25.71 26.69
N ASP A 440 -3.86 24.49 26.16
CA ASP A 440 -5.01 23.67 25.73
C ASP A 440 -5.52 22.85 26.90
N LEU A 441 -4.61 22.33 27.74
CA LEU A 441 -4.92 21.56 28.94
C LEU A 441 -5.60 22.42 30.01
N GLU A 442 -5.18 23.69 30.19
CA GLU A 442 -5.85 24.65 31.07
C GLU A 442 -7.36 24.77 30.81
N LYS A 443 -7.78 24.64 29.54
CA LYS A 443 -9.19 24.75 29.15
C LYS A 443 -10.04 23.53 29.50
N VAL A 444 -9.43 22.39 29.68
CA VAL A 444 -10.06 21.10 29.99
C VAL A 444 -9.61 20.57 31.34
N GLN A 445 -9.01 21.43 32.18
CA GLN A 445 -8.43 21.03 33.45
C GLN A 445 -9.48 20.41 34.39
N GLU A 446 -10.67 21.00 34.49
CA GLU A 446 -11.79 20.45 35.29
C GLU A 446 -12.17 19.04 34.83
N ILE A 447 -12.19 18.79 33.51
CA ILE A 447 -12.48 17.47 32.96
C ILE A 447 -11.40 16.46 33.37
N ILE A 448 -10.13 16.86 33.30
CA ILE A 448 -8.99 15.99 33.65
C ILE A 448 -9.01 15.65 35.15
N GLU A 449 -9.28 16.64 36.01
CA GLU A 449 -9.33 16.45 37.46
C GLU A 449 -10.49 15.57 37.90
N ASP A 450 -11.68 15.77 37.33
CA ASP A 450 -12.89 15.01 37.67
C ASP A 450 -12.87 13.56 37.15
N SER A 451 -12.15 13.29 36.05
CA SER A 451 -12.19 12.00 35.38
C SER A 451 -11.26 10.95 36.00
N GLY A 452 -10.24 11.36 36.76
CA GLY A 452 -9.29 10.44 37.42
C GLY A 452 -8.42 9.64 36.43
N PHE A 453 -8.16 10.16 35.22
CA PHE A 453 -7.28 9.52 34.24
C PHE A 453 -5.89 9.28 34.79
N GLY A 454 -5.27 8.14 34.44
CA GLY A 454 -3.89 7.82 34.83
C GLY A 454 -2.84 8.66 34.12
N ASN A 455 -3.17 9.20 32.94
CA ASN A 455 -2.30 10.00 32.10
C ASN A 455 -3.00 11.29 31.65
N GLU A 456 -2.25 12.38 31.58
CA GLU A 456 -2.74 13.63 30.97
C GLU A 456 -2.68 13.54 29.43
N PRO A 457 -3.63 14.17 28.72
CA PRO A 457 -3.62 14.23 27.26
C PRO A 457 -2.31 14.87 26.74
N ASN A 458 -1.67 14.25 25.76
CA ASN A 458 -0.52 14.82 25.08
C ASN A 458 -0.71 15.02 23.58
N MET A 459 -1.85 14.56 23.08
CA MET A 459 -2.27 14.71 21.67
C MET A 459 -3.73 15.16 21.61
N MET A 460 -4.03 15.97 20.59
CA MET A 460 -5.36 16.43 20.23
C MET A 460 -5.62 16.15 18.76
N ARG A 461 -6.83 15.74 18.42
CA ARG A 461 -7.27 15.51 17.04
C ARG A 461 -8.53 16.31 16.78
N PHE A 462 -8.43 17.27 15.88
CA PHE A 462 -9.56 18.13 15.48
C PHE A 462 -10.26 17.51 14.28
N LEU A 463 -11.47 17.04 14.46
CA LEU A 463 -12.33 16.54 13.40
C LEU A 463 -12.99 17.72 12.69
N TYR A 464 -12.40 18.17 11.57
CA TYR A 464 -12.92 19.33 10.83
C TYR A 464 -13.94 18.94 9.74
N LYS A 465 -14.00 17.65 9.38
CA LYS A 465 -14.93 17.13 8.39
C LYS A 465 -15.39 15.74 8.77
N ASN A 466 -16.71 15.57 8.75
CA ASN A 466 -17.37 14.28 8.90
C ASN A 466 -18.66 14.30 8.08
N ARG A 467 -18.69 13.55 6.97
CA ARG A 467 -19.86 13.53 6.08
C ARG A 467 -21.04 12.75 6.62
N GLU A 468 -20.82 11.82 7.55
CA GLU A 468 -21.83 10.87 8.01
C GLU A 468 -22.07 10.90 9.53
N GLY A 469 -21.50 11.88 10.23
CA GLY A 469 -21.62 11.95 11.68
C GLY A 469 -21.45 13.37 12.22
N ILE A 470 -21.05 13.49 13.48
CA ILE A 470 -20.89 14.76 14.19
C ILE A 470 -19.59 15.43 13.74
N PRO A 471 -19.61 16.64 13.14
CA PRO A 471 -18.40 17.41 12.86
C PRO A 471 -17.93 18.22 14.08
N GLU A 472 -16.76 18.86 13.99
CA GLU A 472 -16.25 19.83 14.97
C GLU A 472 -16.02 19.22 16.38
N VAL A 473 -15.40 18.04 16.40
CA VAL A 473 -15.03 17.33 17.61
C VAL A 473 -13.55 17.42 17.85
N ILE A 474 -13.13 17.56 19.11
CA ILE A 474 -11.74 17.46 19.56
C ILE A 474 -11.60 16.19 20.39
N PHE A 475 -10.79 15.24 19.92
CA PHE A 475 -10.42 14.06 20.69
C PHE A 475 -9.13 14.32 21.47
N PHE A 476 -9.16 14.08 22.77
CA PHE A 476 -8.04 14.18 23.67
C PHE A 476 -7.49 12.80 23.99
N THR A 477 -6.19 12.60 23.75
CA THR A 477 -5.58 11.28 23.88
C THR A 477 -4.19 11.37 24.51
N TYR A 478 -3.79 10.29 25.18
CA TYR A 478 -2.42 10.06 25.60
C TYR A 478 -1.75 9.05 24.68
N LEU A 479 -0.71 9.48 23.97
CA LEU A 479 0.08 8.64 23.07
C LEU A 479 1.45 8.36 23.69
N ASP A 480 1.75 7.09 23.98
CA ASP A 480 3.11 6.65 24.25
C ASP A 480 3.91 6.57 22.94
N LYS A 481 4.80 7.52 22.72
CA LYS A 481 5.61 7.61 21.50
C LYS A 481 6.62 6.48 21.35
N SER A 482 6.93 5.78 22.44
CA SER A 482 7.92 4.70 22.44
C SER A 482 7.36 3.40 21.88
N THR A 483 6.08 3.16 22.10
CA THR A 483 5.34 1.95 21.66
C THR A 483 4.25 2.24 20.67
N ILE A 484 3.99 3.52 20.38
CA ILE A 484 2.86 4.04 19.60
C ILE A 484 1.47 3.60 20.11
N ARG A 485 1.38 3.09 21.34
CA ARG A 485 0.12 2.79 22.01
C ARG A 485 -0.54 4.07 22.50
N GLU A 486 -1.84 4.09 22.42
CA GLU A 486 -2.65 5.26 22.76
C GLU A 486 -3.76 4.89 23.72
N GLU A 487 -4.08 5.82 24.58
CA GLU A 487 -5.26 5.83 25.43
C GLU A 487 -6.13 7.02 25.02
N CYS A 488 -7.34 6.75 24.57
CA CYS A 488 -8.32 7.79 24.25
C CYS A 488 -9.05 8.17 25.52
N LEU A 489 -9.00 9.46 25.88
CA LEU A 489 -9.43 9.91 27.19
C LEU A 489 -10.86 10.48 27.17
N PHE A 490 -11.10 11.48 26.31
CA PHE A 490 -12.43 12.11 26.15
C PHE A 490 -12.53 12.87 24.84
N ALA A 491 -13.76 13.32 24.52
CA ALA A 491 -14.06 14.15 23.38
C ALA A 491 -14.81 15.41 23.77
N THR A 492 -14.51 16.54 23.14
CA THR A 492 -15.17 17.83 23.35
C THR A 492 -15.60 18.44 22.02
N ASP A 493 -16.49 19.44 22.08
CA ASP A 493 -16.69 20.38 20.99
C ASP A 493 -15.51 21.35 20.84
N TYR A 494 -15.58 22.28 19.88
CA TYR A 494 -14.52 23.29 19.66
C TYR A 494 -14.48 24.39 20.75
N ASP A 495 -15.52 24.47 21.58
CA ASP A 495 -15.57 25.34 22.77
C ASP A 495 -15.08 24.64 24.04
N TYR A 496 -14.58 23.40 23.90
CA TYR A 496 -14.03 22.55 24.97
C TYR A 496 -15.06 22.00 25.96
N ASN A 497 -16.35 21.93 25.57
CA ASN A 497 -17.38 21.25 26.35
C ASN A 497 -17.41 19.75 26.00
N ILE A 498 -17.62 18.89 26.99
CA ILE A 498 -17.80 17.44 26.75
C ILE A 498 -19.02 17.21 25.86
N ILE A 499 -18.86 16.31 24.89
CA ILE A 499 -19.96 15.85 24.04
C ILE A 499 -20.47 14.53 24.62
N GLU A 500 -21.63 14.58 25.29
CA GLU A 500 -22.22 13.41 25.97
C GLU A 500 -22.59 12.27 25.01
N ASP A 501 -22.92 12.59 23.75
CA ASP A 501 -23.31 11.61 22.73
C ASP A 501 -22.13 10.87 22.08
N ILE A 502 -20.88 11.21 22.42
CA ILE A 502 -19.67 10.56 21.92
C ILE A 502 -19.04 9.75 23.05
N GLU A 503 -19.14 8.43 22.96
CA GLU A 503 -18.63 7.47 23.93
C GLU A 503 -17.36 6.77 23.44
N ASP A 504 -16.61 6.11 24.33
CA ASP A 504 -15.47 5.26 23.98
C ASP A 504 -15.95 3.90 23.43
N LEU A 505 -16.28 3.89 22.15
CA LEU A 505 -16.79 2.74 21.43
C LEU A 505 -15.65 1.81 21.01
N GLN A 506 -15.39 0.77 21.80
CA GLN A 506 -14.46 -0.31 21.46
C GLN A 506 -15.27 -1.40 20.72
N TYR A 507 -15.10 -1.51 19.39
CA TYR A 507 -15.78 -2.59 18.67
C TYR A 507 -15.10 -3.93 18.87
N GLU A 508 -15.91 -4.95 19.13
CA GLU A 508 -15.63 -6.29 18.64
C GLU A 508 -16.33 -6.41 17.28
N PHE A 509 -15.56 -6.57 16.22
CA PHE A 509 -16.08 -6.54 14.85
C PHE A 509 -16.88 -7.81 14.47
N ILE A 510 -17.07 -8.74 15.38
CA ILE A 510 -17.91 -9.90 15.20
C ILE A 510 -19.38 -9.42 15.14
N GLU A 511 -19.93 -9.37 13.92
CA GLU A 511 -21.31 -8.98 13.60
C GLU A 511 -21.61 -7.47 13.54
N GLY A 512 -20.64 -6.57 13.62
CA GLY A 512 -20.83 -5.14 13.41
C GLY A 512 -21.54 -4.39 14.54
N LYS A 513 -21.79 -5.03 15.69
CA LYS A 513 -22.33 -4.39 16.89
C LYS A 513 -21.61 -4.85 18.15
N THR A 514 -21.33 -3.90 19.04
CA THR A 514 -20.79 -4.17 20.37
C THR A 514 -21.94 -4.33 21.39
N GLU A 515 -21.60 -4.88 22.56
CA GLU A 515 -22.52 -4.94 23.70
C GLU A 515 -23.01 -3.52 24.10
N LYS A 516 -22.13 -2.51 23.98
CA LYS A 516 -22.44 -1.09 24.21
C LYS A 516 -23.39 -0.50 23.15
N ASP A 517 -23.31 -0.95 21.89
CA ASP A 517 -24.24 -0.53 20.86
C ASP A 517 -25.68 -1.02 21.16
N PHE A 518 -25.82 -2.24 21.70
CA PHE A 518 -27.09 -2.76 22.17
C PHE A 518 -27.58 -1.98 23.39
N GLU A 519 -26.73 -1.61 24.33
CA GLU A 519 -27.09 -0.78 25.47
C GLU A 519 -27.48 0.63 25.03
N ARG A 520 -26.77 1.20 24.04
CA ARG A 520 -27.09 2.50 23.46
C ARG A 520 -28.42 2.47 22.72
N GLU A 521 -28.70 1.46 21.91
CA GLU A 521 -30.00 1.26 21.27
C GLU A 521 -31.10 1.16 22.30
N LYS A 522 -30.87 0.44 23.40
CA LYS A 522 -31.80 0.31 24.48
C LYS A 522 -32.08 1.67 25.17
N LYS A 523 -31.02 2.46 25.43
CA LYS A 523 -31.12 3.81 26.01
C LYS A 523 -31.86 4.77 25.08
N TYR A 524 -31.62 4.72 23.77
CA TYR A 524 -32.38 5.54 22.79
C TYR A 524 -33.81 5.08 22.62
N SER A 525 -34.10 3.79 22.66
CA SER A 525 -35.49 3.26 22.65
C SER A 525 -36.26 3.61 23.92
N GLU A 526 -35.59 3.61 25.07
CA GLU A 526 -36.21 3.96 26.37
C GLU A 526 -36.43 5.48 26.52
N ASN A 527 -35.61 6.32 25.89
CA ASN A 527 -35.72 7.78 25.97
C ASN A 527 -36.59 8.41 24.87
N GLY A 528 -37.30 7.62 24.07
CA GLY A 528 -38.38 8.09 23.19
C GLY A 528 -37.91 8.84 21.92
N VAL A 529 -36.61 8.90 21.59
CA VAL A 529 -36.13 9.55 20.36
C VAL A 529 -36.41 8.71 19.11
N PHE A 530 -36.62 7.39 19.28
CA PHE A 530 -37.03 6.44 18.22
C PHE A 530 -38.16 5.50 18.64
N GLY A 531 -38.74 5.70 19.84
CA GLY A 531 -39.70 4.76 20.45
C GLY A 531 -41.04 4.62 19.73
N ASP A 532 -41.43 5.57 18.88
CA ASP A 532 -42.73 5.55 18.20
C ASP A 532 -42.71 4.95 16.79
N VAL A 533 -41.58 4.47 16.29
CA VAL A 533 -41.50 3.95 14.91
C VAL A 533 -41.50 2.42 14.84
N VAL A 534 -41.20 1.73 15.94
CA VAL A 534 -41.00 0.27 15.92
C VAL A 534 -42.23 -0.56 16.20
N ASP A 535 -43.31 0.01 16.78
CA ASP A 535 -44.45 -0.78 17.23
C ASP A 535 -45.75 -0.56 16.45
N ARG A 536 -45.72 -0.20 15.18
CA ARG A 536 -46.89 -0.17 14.28
C ARG A 536 -47.05 -1.41 13.39
N SER A 537 -46.22 -2.44 13.56
CA SER A 537 -46.36 -3.69 12.81
C SER A 537 -47.09 -4.81 13.55
N ALA A 538 -47.52 -4.58 14.81
CA ALA A 538 -48.20 -5.60 15.62
C ALA A 538 -49.72 -5.41 15.73
N ASP A 539 -50.32 -4.37 15.15
CA ASP A 539 -51.77 -4.14 15.25
C ASP A 539 -52.39 -3.84 13.87
N ASN A 540 -52.37 -4.84 13.01
CA ASN A 540 -53.24 -4.90 11.84
C ASN A 540 -53.87 -6.30 11.70
N SER A 541 -54.51 -6.75 12.78
CA SER A 541 -55.63 -7.67 12.69
C SER A 541 -56.85 -6.88 13.13
N ASP A 542 -57.61 -6.36 12.21
CA ASP A 542 -58.97 -5.84 12.23
C ASP A 542 -59.09 -4.49 11.52
N ILE A 543 -59.16 -4.52 10.20
CA ILE A 543 -60.02 -3.64 9.42
C ILE A 543 -60.47 -4.43 8.18
N ASP A 544 -61.63 -5.06 8.29
CA ASP A 544 -62.55 -5.32 7.19
C ASP A 544 -63.02 -3.96 6.63
N PHE A 545 -62.72 -3.70 5.36
CA PHE A 545 -63.56 -3.15 4.28
C PHE A 545 -62.71 -2.78 3.07
#